data_a7e367db833392e6c6e841114b32ba8a
#
_entry.id   a7e367db833392e6c6e841114b32ba8a
#
_cell.length_a   1.000
_cell.length_b   1.000
_cell.length_c   1.000
_cell.angle_alpha   90.00
_cell.angle_beta   90.00
_cell.angle_gamma   90.00
#
_symmetry.space_group_name_H-M   'P 1'
#
loop_
_entity.id
_entity.type
_entity.pdbx_description
1 polymer ?
#
loop_
_entity_poly.entity_id
_entity_poly.type
_entity_poly.pdbx_seq_one_letter_code
_entity_poly.pdbx_strand_id
1 'polypeptide(L)' 'MTQKELLYVEDAISHEDIIIKTLDEMTNTLEDDKLVSFIDKQIGKHNNIKTKLIKLLEEKVNE' A
#
# COMPACT_ATOMS: atom_id res chain seq x y z
N MET A 1 3.20 -17.12 13.00
CA MET A 1 3.53 -16.87 11.57
C MET A 1 4.84 -17.56 11.24
N THR A 2 4.88 -18.30 10.16
CA THR A 2 6.11 -18.92 9.69
C THR A 2 7.04 -17.87 9.10
N GLN A 3 8.32 -18.21 8.96
CA GLN A 3 9.29 -17.32 8.34
C GLN A 3 8.91 -17.00 6.88
N LYS A 4 8.39 -18.00 6.17
CA LYS A 4 7.94 -17.82 4.79
C LYS A 4 6.75 -16.88 4.70
N GLU A 5 5.79 -17.01 5.61
CA GLU A 5 4.63 -16.11 5.70
C GLU A 5 5.07 -14.68 6.02
N LEU A 6 6.05 -14.53 6.92
CA LEU A 6 6.62 -13.24 7.26
C LEU A 6 7.20 -12.55 6.02
N LEU A 7 7.96 -13.29 5.22
CA LEU A 7 8.54 -12.76 3.98
C LEU A 7 7.45 -12.33 3.00
N TYR A 8 6.37 -13.10 2.88
CA TYR A 8 5.25 -12.74 2.02
C TYR A 8 4.58 -11.44 2.47
N VAL A 9 4.40 -11.26 3.78
CA VAL A 9 3.80 -10.02 4.30
C VAL A 9 4.72 -8.83 4.04
N GLU A 10 6.02 -8.98 4.26
CA GLU A 10 6.99 -7.92 3.96
C GLU A 10 6.99 -7.55 2.48
N ASP A 11 6.91 -8.53 1.59
CA ASP A 11 6.83 -8.30 0.14
C ASP A 11 5.55 -7.55 -0.22
N ALA A 12 4.43 -7.92 0.39
CA ALA A 12 3.16 -7.25 0.14
C ALA A 12 3.21 -5.78 0.56
N ILE A 13 3.84 -5.48 1.69
CA ILE A 13 4.03 -4.10 2.15
C ILE A 13 4.88 -3.32 1.14
N SER A 14 5.96 -3.91 0.65
CA SER A 14 6.82 -3.27 -0.35
C SER A 14 6.07 -3.01 -1.64
N HIS A 15 5.22 -3.94 -2.09
CA HIS A 15 4.39 -3.75 -3.28
C HIS A 15 3.38 -2.62 -3.09
N GLU A 16 2.79 -2.50 -1.91
CA GLU A 16 1.88 -1.38 -1.61
C GLU A 16 2.61 -0.05 -1.69
N ASP A 17 3.84 0.04 -1.19
CA ASP A 17 4.64 1.27 -1.30
C ASP A 17 4.88 1.65 -2.76
N ILE A 18 5.19 0.68 -3.62
CA ILE A 18 5.41 0.92 -5.05
C ILE A 18 4.12 1.40 -5.71
N ILE A 19 3.00 0.76 -5.41
CA ILE A 19 1.69 1.15 -5.97
C ILE A 19 1.34 2.58 -5.56
N ILE A 20 1.48 2.90 -4.28
CA ILE A 20 1.16 4.24 -3.76
C ILE A 20 2.03 5.30 -4.43
N LYS A 21 3.32 5.04 -4.54
CA LYS A 21 4.27 5.95 -5.20
C LYS A 21 3.90 6.16 -6.67
N THR A 22 3.58 5.07 -7.37
CA THR A 22 3.21 5.12 -8.78
C THR A 22 1.94 5.95 -8.98
N LEU A 23 0.92 5.71 -8.15
CA LEU A 23 -0.33 6.46 -8.21
C LEU A 23 -0.11 7.94 -7.91
N ASP A 24 0.72 8.26 -6.93
CA ASP A 24 1.05 9.64 -6.57
C ASP A 24 1.75 10.36 -7.73
N GLU A 25 2.71 9.70 -8.38
CA GLU A 25 3.39 10.25 -9.55
C GLU A 25 2.42 10.51 -10.71
N MET A 26 1.44 9.64 -10.89
CA MET A 26 0.42 9.82 -11.93
C MET A 26 -0.41 11.09 -11.69
N THR A 27 -0.78 11.37 -10.44
CA THR A 27 -1.60 12.56 -10.15
C THR A 27 -0.88 13.85 -10.49
N ASN A 28 0.44 13.87 -10.47
CA ASN A 28 1.23 15.05 -10.81
C ASN A 28 1.22 15.37 -12.30
N THR A 29 0.83 14.42 -13.15
CA THR A 29 0.85 14.58 -14.61
C THR A 29 -0.53 14.62 -15.24
N LEU A 30 -1.57 14.29 -14.49
CA LEU A 30 -2.94 14.23 -14.99
C LEU A 30 -3.62 15.59 -14.87
N GLU A 31 -4.40 15.94 -15.90
CA GLU A 31 -5.17 17.18 -15.94
C GLU A 31 -6.67 16.97 -15.68
N ASP A 32 -7.15 15.75 -15.87
CA ASP A 32 -8.55 15.40 -15.68
C ASP A 32 -8.89 15.27 -14.18
N ASP A 33 -9.73 16.18 -13.70
CA ASP A 33 -10.08 16.22 -12.26
C ASP A 33 -10.78 14.95 -11.77
N LYS A 34 -11.60 14.33 -12.62
CA LYS A 34 -12.31 13.09 -12.23
C LYS A 34 -11.34 11.94 -12.10
N LEU A 35 -10.37 11.88 -13.00
CA LEU A 35 -9.35 10.85 -12.97
C LEU A 35 -8.42 11.03 -11.76
N VAL A 36 -8.02 12.27 -11.48
CA VAL A 36 -7.21 12.59 -10.30
C VAL A 36 -7.96 12.18 -9.03
N SER A 37 -9.24 12.51 -8.94
CA SER A 37 -10.06 12.15 -7.78
C SER A 37 -10.16 10.64 -7.60
N PHE A 38 -10.31 9.90 -8.70
CA PHE A 38 -10.32 8.44 -8.65
C PHE A 38 -9.00 7.88 -8.13
N ILE A 39 -7.87 8.38 -8.66
CA ILE A 39 -6.54 7.96 -8.23
C ILE A 39 -6.31 8.27 -6.75
N ASP A 40 -6.72 9.44 -6.29
CA ASP A 40 -6.59 9.80 -4.87
C ASP A 40 -7.34 8.82 -3.96
N LYS A 41 -8.51 8.36 -4.38
CA LYS A 41 -9.26 7.35 -3.64
C LYS A 41 -8.51 6.01 -3.60
N GLN A 42 -7.87 5.64 -4.70
CA GLN A 42 -7.07 4.41 -4.74
C GLN A 42 -5.85 4.52 -3.83
N ILE A 43 -5.20 5.68 -3.80
CA ILE A 43 -4.08 5.92 -2.87
C ILE A 43 -4.54 5.70 -1.42
N GLY A 44 -5.69 6.25 -1.06
CA GLY A 44 -6.27 6.07 0.29
C GLY A 44 -6.52 4.61 0.63
N LYS A 45 -7.08 3.84 -0.32
CA LYS A 45 -7.34 2.41 -0.14
C LYS A 45 -6.05 1.62 0.07
N HIS A 46 -5.04 1.89 -0.74
CA HIS A 46 -3.76 1.18 -0.65
C HIS A 46 -3.00 1.56 0.62
N ASN A 47 -3.09 2.81 1.07
CA ASN A 47 -2.54 3.21 2.37
C ASN A 47 -3.20 2.44 3.52
N ASN A 48 -4.51 2.23 3.44
CA ASN A 48 -5.24 1.43 4.42
C ASN A 48 -4.78 -0.02 4.45
N ILE A 49 -4.61 -0.61 3.28
CA ILE A 49 -4.12 -1.99 3.15
C ILE A 49 -2.71 -2.09 3.76
N LYS A 50 -1.85 -1.15 3.41
CA LYS A 50 -0.48 -1.11 3.94
C LYS A 50 -0.47 -1.03 5.46
N THR A 51 -1.27 -0.13 6.03
CA THR A 51 -1.37 0.04 7.47
C THR A 51 -1.81 -1.26 8.16
N LYS A 52 -2.79 -1.95 7.59
CA LYS A 52 -3.28 -3.22 8.12
C LYS A 52 -2.22 -4.32 8.04
N LEU A 53 -1.47 -4.36 6.96
CA LEU A 53 -0.37 -5.33 6.81
C LEU A 53 0.74 -5.07 7.84
N ILE A 54 1.11 -3.83 8.05
CA ILE A 54 2.11 -3.45 9.05
C ILE A 54 1.64 -3.85 10.46
N LYS A 55 0.38 -3.59 10.76
CA LYS A 55 -0.22 -3.96 12.05
C LYS A 55 -0.18 -5.47 12.27
N LEU A 56 -0.54 -6.23 11.25
CA LEU A 56 -0.48 -7.69 11.29
C LEU A 56 0.95 -8.17 11.54
N LEU A 57 1.91 -7.58 10.85
CA LEU A 57 3.32 -7.91 11.02
C LEU A 57 3.78 -7.65 12.45
N GLU A 58 3.45 -6.50 13.01
CA GLU A 58 3.81 -6.13 14.38
C GLU A 58 3.22 -7.11 15.40
N GLU A 59 1.96 -7.48 15.24
CA GLU A 59 1.29 -8.43 16.12
C GLU A 59 1.95 -9.80 16.08
N LYS A 60 2.31 -10.27 14.90
CA LYS A 60 2.85 -11.61 14.71
C LYS A 60 4.32 -11.72 15.10
N VAL A 61 5.08 -10.65 14.93
CA VAL A 61 6.48 -10.62 15.34
C VAL A 61 6.62 -10.67 16.85
N ASN A 62 5.65 -10.12 17.58
CA ASN A 62 5.66 -10.08 19.05
C ASN A 62 5.11 -11.35 19.70
N GLU A 63 4.66 -12.31 18.92
CA GLU A 63 4.26 -13.63 19.44
C GLU A 63 5.51 -14.47 19.74
#